data_08d8f9a929e68a215f746b3d414150f8
#
_entry.id   08d8f9a929e68a215f746b3d414150f8
#
_cell.length_a   1.000
_cell.length_b   1.000
_cell.length_c   1.000
_cell.angle_alpha   90.00
_cell.angle_beta   90.00
_cell.angle_gamma   90.00
#
_symmetry.space_group_name_H-M   'P 1'
#
loop_
_entity.id
_entity.type
_entity.pdbx_description
1 polymer ?
#
loop_
_entity_poly.entity_id
_entity_poly.type
_entity_poly.pdbx_seq_one_letter_code
_entity_poly.pdbx_strand_id
1 'polypeptide(L)' 'RELEIIALIASGMQTNEISEALFLSPHTVKTHRKNINLKLGIHNPAELILFAKSKNLI' A
#
# COMPACT_ATOMS: atom_id res chain seq x y z
N ARG A 1 -9.70 1.82 -3.55
CA ARG A 1 -8.79 2.48 -2.59
C ARG A 1 -7.55 1.62 -2.27
N GLU A 2 -7.72 0.31 -2.14
CA GLU A 2 -6.58 -0.57 -1.84
C GLU A 2 -5.51 -0.53 -2.93
N LEU A 3 -5.91 -0.54 -4.20
CA LEU A 3 -4.96 -0.49 -5.31
C LEU A 3 -4.17 0.81 -5.32
N GLU A 4 -4.80 1.92 -4.99
CA GLU A 4 -4.10 3.21 -4.88
C GLU A 4 -3.02 3.15 -3.79
N ILE A 5 -3.37 2.58 -2.64
CA ILE A 5 -2.44 2.47 -1.52
C ILE A 5 -1.29 1.54 -1.87
N ILE A 6 -1.57 0.41 -2.52
CA ILE A 6 -0.53 -0.51 -2.98
C ILE A 6 0.46 0.20 -3.91
N ALA A 7 -0.05 0.95 -4.87
CA ALA A 7 0.79 1.69 -5.81
C ALA A 7 1.68 2.71 -5.10
N LEU A 8 1.13 3.43 -4.12
CA LEU A 8 1.89 4.43 -3.37
C LEU A 8 2.96 3.79 -2.49
N ILE A 9 2.63 2.67 -1.84
CA ILE A 9 3.62 1.92 -1.05
C ILE A 9 4.75 1.44 -1.95
N ALA A 10 4.41 0.87 -3.10
CA ALA A 10 5.39 0.35 -4.04
C ALA A 10 6.29 1.44 -4.62
N SER A 11 5.79 2.68 -4.68
CA SER A 11 6.58 3.82 -5.15
C SER A 11 7.52 4.38 -4.07
N GLY A 12 7.46 3.83 -2.86
CA GLY A 12 8.37 4.23 -1.77
C GLY A 12 7.78 5.19 -0.76
N MET A 13 6.49 5.49 -0.83
CA MET A 13 5.87 6.41 0.12
C MET A 13 5.63 5.74 1.47
N GLN A 14 5.85 6.51 2.53
CA GLN A 14 5.60 6.08 3.89
C GLN A 14 4.14 6.34 4.27
N THR A 15 3.70 5.75 5.40
CA THR A 15 2.32 5.86 5.85
C THR A 15 1.85 7.32 5.96
N ASN A 16 2.67 8.20 6.54
CA ASN A 16 2.29 9.61 6.70
C ASN A 16 2.14 10.31 5.35
N GLU A 17 3.03 9.99 4.41
CA GLU A 17 2.97 10.58 3.07
C GLU A 17 1.71 10.12 2.34
N ILE A 18 1.37 8.85 2.46
CA ILE A 18 0.15 8.30 1.86
C ILE A 18 -1.09 8.96 2.46
N SER A 19 -1.11 9.12 3.78
CA SER A 19 -2.25 9.74 4.46
C SER A 19 -2.47 11.17 3.96
N GLU A 20 -1.41 11.93 3.76
CA GLU A 20 -1.51 13.28 3.24
C GLU A 20 -1.98 13.29 1.78
N ALA A 21 -1.43 12.41 0.96
CA ALA A 21 -1.77 12.35 -0.46
C ALA A 21 -3.24 11.96 -0.69
N LEU A 22 -3.79 11.11 0.15
CA LEU A 22 -5.16 10.61 0.00
C LEU A 22 -6.17 11.27 0.93
N PHE A 23 -5.73 12.25 1.72
CA PHE A 23 -6.59 12.95 2.70
C PHE A 23 -7.22 11.97 3.69
N LEU A 24 -6.42 11.00 4.15
CA LEU A 24 -6.83 10.01 5.15
C LEU A 24 -5.99 10.18 6.42
N SER A 25 -6.48 9.66 7.55
CA SER A 25 -5.66 9.63 8.76
C SER A 25 -4.58 8.55 8.63
N PRO A 26 -3.42 8.72 9.29
CA PRO A 26 -2.40 7.67 9.31
C PRO A 26 -2.95 6.33 9.84
N HIS A 27 -3.85 6.38 10.80
CA HIS A 27 -4.49 5.17 11.34
C HIS A 27 -5.26 4.43 10.27
N THR A 28 -6.03 5.14 9.45
CA THR A 28 -6.80 4.56 8.35
C THR A 28 -5.87 3.90 7.33
N VAL A 29 -4.75 4.55 7.00
CA VAL A 29 -3.77 3.98 6.07
C VAL A 29 -3.17 2.71 6.65
N LYS A 30 -2.82 2.70 7.94
CA LYS A 30 -2.29 1.49 8.59
C LYS A 30 -3.29 0.34 8.53
N THR A 31 -4.56 0.62 8.75
CA THR A 31 -5.62 -0.39 8.65
C THR A 31 -5.71 -0.97 7.24
N HIS A 32 -5.67 -0.11 6.22
CA HIS A 32 -5.66 -0.58 4.83
C HIS A 32 -4.44 -1.45 4.54
N ARG A 33 -3.25 -1.04 5.00
CA ARG A 33 -2.01 -1.82 4.79
C ARG A 33 -2.12 -3.20 5.43
N LYS A 34 -2.63 -3.26 6.66
CA LYS A 34 -2.82 -4.53 7.36
C LYS A 34 -3.76 -5.44 6.58
N ASN A 35 -4.90 -4.89 6.12
CA ASN A 35 -5.88 -5.67 5.37
C ASN A 35 -5.33 -6.16 4.04
N ILE A 36 -4.56 -5.32 3.34
CA ILE A 36 -3.90 -5.69 2.09
C ILE A 36 -2.95 -6.87 2.32
N ASN A 37 -2.11 -6.79 3.35
CA ASN A 37 -1.17 -7.86 3.65
C ASN A 37 -1.86 -9.17 3.95
N LEU A 38 -2.93 -9.13 4.73
CA LEU A 38 -3.70 -10.33 5.07
C LEU A 38 -4.40 -10.90 3.83
N LYS A 39 -5.00 -10.05 3.02
CA LYS A 39 -5.76 -10.46 1.83
C LYS A 39 -4.87 -11.09 0.78
N LEU A 40 -3.68 -10.54 0.58
CA LEU A 40 -2.74 -10.99 -0.46
C LEU A 40 -1.71 -11.99 0.04
N GLY A 41 -1.67 -12.25 1.34
CA GLY A 41 -0.67 -13.14 1.93
C GLY A 41 0.75 -12.60 1.81
N ILE A 42 0.90 -11.28 1.86
CA ILE A 42 2.19 -10.62 1.71
C ILE A 42 2.85 -10.48 3.07
N HIS A 43 4.13 -10.86 3.14
CA HIS A 43 4.88 -10.86 4.40
C HIS A 43 6.01 -9.84 4.44
N ASN A 44 6.34 -9.21 3.31
CA ASN A 44 7.41 -8.20 3.26
C ASN A 44 7.16 -7.21 2.11
N PRO A 45 7.81 -6.03 2.15
CA PRO A 45 7.60 -5.00 1.13
C PRO A 45 8.00 -5.43 -0.29
N ALA A 46 8.99 -6.32 -0.43
CA ALA A 46 9.42 -6.78 -1.75
C ALA A 46 8.31 -7.54 -2.46
N GLU A 47 7.55 -8.35 -1.72
CA GLU A 47 6.41 -9.07 -2.29
C GLU A 47 5.33 -8.10 -2.78
N LEU A 48 5.11 -7.02 -2.04
CA LEU A 48 4.13 -6.00 -2.44
C LEU A 48 4.55 -5.29 -3.73
N ILE A 49 5.84 -4.99 -3.86
CA ILE A 49 6.39 -4.36 -5.07
C ILE A 49 6.21 -5.29 -6.27
N LEU A 50 6.49 -6.59 -6.10
CA LEU A 50 6.29 -7.57 -7.16
C LEU A 50 4.83 -7.65 -7.57
N PHE A 51 3.92 -7.64 -6.60
CA PHE A 51 2.49 -7.62 -6.88
C PHE A 51 2.10 -6.38 -7.69
N ALA A 52 2.58 -5.21 -7.28
CA ALA A 52 2.26 -3.96 -7.97
C ALA A 52 2.76 -3.98 -9.42
N LYS A 53 3.96 -4.51 -9.64
CA LYS A 53 4.50 -4.64 -11.00
C LYS A 53 3.68 -5.59 -11.84
N SER A 54 3.26 -6.73 -11.28
CA SER A 54 2.48 -7.72 -12.02
C SER A 54 1.10 -7.19 -12.42
N LYS A 55 0.58 -6.19 -11.71
CA LYS A 55 -0.71 -5.56 -12.01
C LYS A 55 -0.56 -4.23 -12.74
N ASN A 56 0.65 -3.87 -13.13
CA ASN A 56 0.93 -2.61 -13.83
C ASN A 56 0.52 -1.38 -13.03
N LEU A 57 0.69 -1.44 -11.70
CA LEU A 57 0.39 -0.31 -10.82
C LEU A 57 1.57 0.65 -10.69
N ILE A 58 2.75 0.19 -11.04
CA ILE A 58 3.96 1.02 -11.05
C ILE A 58 4.76 0.73 -12.31
#